data_3636d00c168b3af62c8199ec1dfedbdc
#
_entry.id   3636d00c168b3af62c8199ec1dfedbdc
#
_cell.length_a   1.000
_cell.length_b   1.000
_cell.length_c   1.000
_cell.angle_alpha   90.00
_cell.angle_beta   90.00
_cell.angle_gamma   90.00
#
_symmetry.space_group_name_H-M   'P 1'
#
loop_
_entity.id
_entity.type
_entity.pdbx_description
1 polymer ?
#
loop_
_entity_poly.entity_id
_entity_poly.type
_entity_poly.pdbx_seq_one_letter_code
_entity_poly.pdbx_strand_id
1 'polypeptide(L)'
;NKPTKLTNYHFSDMTAVLSALRQSTSEITIFTSGTTGQPKKVVHSVDTLTRSVRIGEKYEGKVWAYAYNPTHMAGLQVFFQAFENQNTLVNVFNMQRSDVYQKIAQYQITHISATPTFYRLLLPFEESYPMVQRVTLGGEKSDNHLYENIKKIFPKAKINNVYASTEAGSLFAAKGDCFQIPEKICEKFTVVDDELLIHKSLLGKSDCFKFDGDYYHSGDLIE
;
A
#
# COMPACT_ATOMS: atom_id res chain seq x y z
N ASN A 1 26.64 9.86 -12.99
CA ASN A 1 25.63 10.59 -12.22
C ASN A 1 25.39 11.95 -12.86
N LYS A 2 24.29 12.12 -13.60
CA LYS A 2 23.85 13.45 -14.02
C LYS A 2 23.26 14.14 -12.79
N PRO A 3 23.63 15.41 -12.52
CA PRO A 3 23.05 16.14 -11.41
C PRO A 3 21.54 16.28 -11.62
N THR A 4 20.77 15.84 -10.64
CA THR A 4 19.31 16.02 -10.67
C THR A 4 19.04 17.51 -10.45
N LYS A 5 18.42 18.17 -11.42
CA LYS A 5 17.99 19.56 -11.28
C LYS A 5 16.75 19.58 -10.39
N LEU A 6 16.88 20.04 -9.16
CA LEU A 6 15.74 20.32 -8.29
C LEU A 6 15.08 21.62 -8.78
N THR A 7 13.81 21.55 -9.09
CA THR A 7 12.99 22.71 -9.46
C THR A 7 12.07 23.02 -8.29
N ASN A 8 12.20 24.21 -7.70
CA ASN A 8 11.26 24.68 -6.70
C ASN A 8 10.03 25.23 -7.40
N TYR A 9 8.89 24.55 -7.22
CA TYR A 9 7.60 25.06 -7.64
C TYR A 9 6.98 25.82 -6.47
N HIS A 10 6.45 27.01 -6.76
CA HIS A 10 5.65 27.77 -5.81
C HIS A 10 4.17 27.59 -6.15
N PHE A 11 3.43 27.01 -5.23
CA PHE A 11 1.99 26.82 -5.37
C PHE A 11 1.25 27.79 -4.42
N SER A 12 0.13 28.34 -4.86
CA SER A 12 -0.69 29.26 -4.08
C SER A 12 -1.33 28.60 -2.85
N ASP A 13 -1.72 27.34 -3.00
CA ASP A 13 -2.46 26.57 -2.01
C ASP A 13 -2.37 25.05 -2.29
N MET A 14 -2.98 24.26 -1.41
CA MET A 14 -2.99 22.79 -1.52
C MET A 14 -3.76 22.32 -2.78
N THR A 15 -4.79 23.05 -3.20
CA THR A 15 -5.57 22.70 -4.41
C THR A 15 -4.70 22.76 -5.65
N ALA A 16 -3.86 23.79 -5.76
CA ALA A 16 -2.90 23.92 -6.85
C ALA A 16 -1.86 22.79 -6.84
N VAL A 17 -1.37 22.36 -5.68
CA VAL A 17 -0.46 21.21 -5.53
C VAL A 17 -1.12 19.93 -6.00
N LEU A 18 -2.35 19.66 -5.56
CA LEU A 18 -3.10 18.45 -5.96
C LEU A 18 -3.40 18.43 -7.46
N SER A 19 -3.75 19.60 -8.02
CA SER A 19 -3.98 19.72 -9.47
C SER A 19 -2.71 19.42 -10.26
N ALA A 20 -1.57 19.99 -9.86
CA ALA A 20 -0.29 19.74 -10.50
C ALA A 20 0.15 18.27 -10.38
N LEU A 21 -0.09 17.64 -9.24
CA LEU A 21 0.17 16.21 -9.04
C LEU A 21 -0.64 15.35 -10.02
N ARG A 22 -1.94 15.59 -10.13
CA ARG A 22 -2.84 14.83 -11.02
C ARG A 22 -2.53 15.02 -12.50
N GLN A 23 -1.94 16.15 -12.87
CA GLN A 23 -1.51 16.45 -14.24
C GLN A 23 -0.05 16.02 -14.51
N SER A 24 0.64 15.50 -13.50
CA SER A 24 2.03 15.13 -13.63
C SER A 24 2.22 13.92 -14.55
N THR A 25 3.11 14.06 -15.50
CA THR A 25 3.61 12.96 -16.35
C THR A 25 4.89 12.33 -15.80
N SER A 26 5.28 12.69 -14.56
CA SER A 26 6.49 12.16 -13.93
C SER A 26 6.39 10.66 -13.67
N GLU A 27 7.51 9.98 -13.82
CA GLU A 27 7.66 8.57 -13.54
C GLU A 27 8.49 8.39 -12.26
N ILE A 28 8.08 7.44 -11.43
CA ILE A 28 8.76 7.06 -10.19
C ILE A 28 9.29 5.65 -10.36
N THR A 29 10.60 5.48 -10.17
CA THR A 29 11.26 4.17 -10.21
C THR A 29 11.30 3.56 -8.82
N ILE A 30 10.78 2.35 -8.69
CA ILE A 30 10.82 1.54 -7.47
C ILE A 30 11.71 0.33 -7.72
N PHE A 31 12.59 0.02 -6.76
CA PHE A 31 13.42 -1.16 -6.79
C PHE A 31 12.89 -2.20 -5.82
N THR A 32 12.80 -3.47 -6.27
CA THR A 32 12.43 -4.59 -5.42
C THR A 32 13.64 -5.48 -5.18
N SER A 33 13.67 -6.17 -4.03
CA SER A 33 14.63 -7.24 -3.80
C SER A 33 14.24 -8.44 -4.66
N GLY A 34 14.84 -8.54 -5.86
CA GLY A 34 14.61 -9.70 -6.74
C GLY A 34 15.08 -11.01 -6.07
N THR A 35 14.35 -12.10 -6.27
CA THR A 35 14.72 -13.46 -5.82
C THR A 35 16.06 -13.93 -6.39
N THR A 36 16.53 -13.31 -7.46
CA THR A 36 17.81 -13.60 -8.15
C THR A 36 18.98 -12.76 -7.64
N GLY A 37 18.81 -11.96 -6.58
CA GLY A 37 19.85 -11.10 -5.99
C GLY A 37 20.07 -9.76 -6.71
N GLN A 38 19.54 -9.58 -7.91
CA GLN A 38 19.55 -8.29 -8.62
C GLN A 38 18.21 -7.57 -8.36
N PRO A 39 18.22 -6.29 -7.91
CA PRO A 39 16.99 -5.52 -7.71
C PRO A 39 16.24 -5.37 -9.04
N LYS A 40 14.98 -5.75 -9.07
CA LYS A 40 14.10 -5.47 -10.21
C LYS A 40 13.72 -3.99 -10.19
N LYS A 41 13.79 -3.35 -11.33
CA LYS A 41 13.36 -1.97 -11.54
C LYS A 41 11.93 -1.97 -12.08
N VAL A 42 11.02 -1.28 -11.38
CA VAL A 42 9.64 -1.05 -11.85
C VAL A 42 9.39 0.45 -11.91
N VAL A 43 8.90 0.93 -13.03
CA VAL A 43 8.62 2.34 -13.28
C VAL A 43 7.11 2.57 -13.28
N HIS A 44 6.65 3.45 -12.41
CA HIS A 44 5.24 3.81 -12.27
C HIS A 44 5.01 5.27 -12.63
N SER A 45 3.88 5.56 -13.27
CA SER A 45 3.33 6.91 -13.38
C SER A 45 2.60 7.30 -12.08
N VAL A 46 2.32 8.59 -11.91
CA VAL A 46 1.45 9.06 -10.83
C VAL A 46 0.08 8.37 -10.90
N ASP A 47 -0.48 8.17 -12.10
CA ASP A 47 -1.76 7.49 -12.29
C ASP A 47 -1.76 6.05 -11.76
N THR A 48 -0.69 5.28 -12.00
CA THR A 48 -0.59 3.91 -11.47
C THR A 48 -0.46 3.89 -9.96
N LEU A 49 0.23 4.86 -9.36
CA LEU A 49 0.41 4.97 -7.92
C LEU A 49 -0.87 5.43 -7.19
N THR A 50 -1.67 6.27 -7.85
CA THR A 50 -2.89 6.85 -7.27
C THR A 50 -4.16 6.10 -7.64
N ARG A 51 -4.10 5.11 -8.52
CA ARG A 51 -5.26 4.34 -9.02
C ARG A 51 -6.17 3.78 -7.90
N SER A 52 -5.59 3.35 -6.78
CA SER A 52 -6.32 2.82 -5.63
C SER A 52 -6.74 3.88 -4.63
N VAL A 53 -6.34 5.14 -4.81
CA VAL A 53 -6.70 6.26 -3.92
C VAL A 53 -8.21 6.49 -3.99
N ARG A 54 -8.80 6.64 -2.82
CA ARG A 54 -10.22 6.94 -2.66
C ARG A 54 -10.36 8.34 -2.08
N ILE A 55 -11.09 9.19 -2.78
CA ILE A 55 -11.32 10.59 -2.41
C ILE A 55 -12.77 10.78 -1.98
N GLY A 56 -13.02 11.74 -1.12
CA GLY A 56 -14.33 12.17 -0.66
C GLY A 56 -14.40 12.33 0.85
N GLU A 57 -15.43 13.01 1.34
CA GLU A 57 -15.62 13.42 2.74
C GLU A 57 -15.39 12.30 3.77
N LYS A 58 -15.82 11.08 3.46
CA LYS A 58 -15.61 9.92 4.36
C LYS A 58 -14.15 9.52 4.55
N TYR A 59 -13.24 10.00 3.70
CA TYR A 59 -11.81 9.72 3.76
C TYR A 59 -10.99 10.89 4.31
N GLU A 60 -11.61 12.04 4.54
CA GLU A 60 -11.00 13.23 5.11
C GLU A 60 -10.89 13.15 6.63
N GLY A 61 -10.04 14.00 7.23
CA GLY A 61 -9.87 14.08 8.67
C GLY A 61 -9.32 12.80 9.33
N LYS A 62 -8.62 11.95 8.58
CA LYS A 62 -8.01 10.73 9.11
C LYS A 62 -6.58 11.00 9.56
N VAL A 63 -6.16 10.27 10.57
CA VAL A 63 -4.77 10.24 11.04
C VAL A 63 -4.21 8.87 10.72
N TRP A 64 -3.21 8.84 9.83
CA TRP A 64 -2.60 7.61 9.34
C TRP A 64 -1.27 7.34 10.02
N ALA A 65 -1.08 6.11 10.50
CA ALA A 65 0.27 5.62 10.78
C ALA A 65 1.01 5.35 9.46
N TYR A 66 2.16 5.98 9.28
CA TYR A 66 3.03 5.75 8.14
C TYR A 66 4.08 4.69 8.51
N ALA A 67 3.73 3.42 8.30
CA ALA A 67 4.47 2.25 8.77
C ALA A 67 5.33 1.58 7.69
N TYR A 68 5.14 1.94 6.42
CA TYR A 68 5.93 1.42 5.31
C TYR A 68 7.16 2.29 5.03
N ASN A 69 8.16 1.69 4.39
CA ASN A 69 9.26 2.45 3.81
C ASN A 69 8.70 3.43 2.75
N PRO A 70 9.01 4.74 2.85
CA PRO A 70 8.50 5.77 1.93
C PRO A 70 8.83 5.54 0.46
N THR A 71 9.90 4.80 0.16
CA THR A 71 10.36 4.54 -1.21
C THR A 71 9.78 3.27 -1.83
N HIS A 72 8.99 2.51 -1.07
CA HIS A 72 8.34 1.30 -1.57
C HIS A 72 6.93 1.60 -2.06
N MET A 73 6.39 0.74 -2.94
CA MET A 73 5.05 0.89 -3.50
C MET A 73 3.98 1.11 -2.43
N ALA A 74 3.95 0.29 -1.38
CA ALA A 74 2.96 0.40 -0.32
C ALA A 74 3.06 1.73 0.45
N GLY A 75 4.30 2.21 0.71
CA GLY A 75 4.53 3.51 1.33
C GLY A 75 4.02 4.66 0.46
N LEU A 76 4.33 4.64 -0.83
CA LEU A 76 3.83 5.64 -1.77
C LEU A 76 2.30 5.65 -1.86
N GLN A 77 1.65 4.48 -1.88
CA GLN A 77 0.18 4.39 -1.94
C GLN A 77 -0.48 4.94 -0.66
N VAL A 78 0.08 4.66 0.52
CA VAL A 78 -0.40 5.26 1.78
C VAL A 78 -0.19 6.77 1.79
N PHE A 79 0.97 7.23 1.30
CA PHE A 79 1.25 8.65 1.15
C PHE A 79 0.21 9.33 0.27
N PHE A 80 -0.04 8.84 -0.95
CA PHE A 80 -1.01 9.45 -1.85
C PHE A 80 -2.45 9.38 -1.31
N GLN A 81 -2.84 8.28 -0.67
CA GLN A 81 -4.16 8.18 -0.03
C GLN A 81 -4.35 9.25 1.05
N ALA A 82 -3.32 9.50 1.86
CA ALA A 82 -3.40 10.54 2.88
C ALA A 82 -3.28 11.96 2.29
N PHE A 83 -2.35 12.16 1.37
CA PHE A 83 -2.05 13.45 0.77
C PHE A 83 -3.24 14.01 -0.02
N GLU A 84 -3.87 13.22 -0.90
CA GLU A 84 -4.99 13.67 -1.72
C GLU A 84 -6.27 13.95 -0.91
N ASN A 85 -6.40 13.36 0.28
CA ASN A 85 -7.48 13.66 1.23
C ASN A 85 -7.06 14.66 2.33
N GLN A 86 -5.89 15.28 2.22
CA GLN A 86 -5.34 16.25 3.17
C GLN A 86 -5.33 15.71 4.62
N ASN A 87 -5.05 14.43 4.77
CA ASN A 87 -4.98 13.74 6.05
C ASN A 87 -3.63 13.93 6.74
N THR A 88 -3.58 13.67 8.03
CA THR A 88 -2.33 13.67 8.80
C THR A 88 -1.60 12.35 8.64
N LEU A 89 -0.28 12.42 8.38
CA LEU A 89 0.63 11.27 8.40
C LEU A 89 1.52 11.34 9.63
N VAL A 90 1.52 10.29 10.43
CA VAL A 90 2.39 10.13 11.60
C VAL A 90 3.41 9.05 11.29
N ASN A 91 4.69 9.42 11.20
CA ASN A 91 5.74 8.44 10.93
C ASN A 91 5.91 7.47 12.10
N VAL A 92 5.79 6.18 11.81
CA VAL A 92 6.06 5.06 12.73
C VAL A 92 6.97 4.00 12.10
N PHE A 93 7.50 4.28 10.91
CA PHE A 93 8.41 3.37 10.21
C PHE A 93 9.71 3.19 11.00
N ASN A 94 10.14 1.94 11.15
CA ASN A 94 11.34 1.55 11.92
C ASN A 94 11.36 2.01 13.40
N MET A 95 10.19 2.27 14.00
CA MET A 95 10.08 2.60 15.42
C MET A 95 9.98 1.34 16.29
N GLN A 96 10.43 1.47 17.52
CA GLN A 96 10.22 0.45 18.54
C GLN A 96 8.72 0.34 18.90
N ARG A 97 8.29 -0.83 19.33
CA ARG A 97 6.88 -1.11 19.70
C ARG A 97 6.30 -0.07 20.66
N SER A 98 7.02 0.26 21.72
CA SER A 98 6.60 1.28 22.72
C SER A 98 6.33 2.63 22.08
N ASP A 99 7.21 3.05 21.17
CA ASP A 99 7.08 4.35 20.50
C ASP A 99 5.90 4.36 19.52
N VAL A 100 5.65 3.23 18.84
CA VAL A 100 4.46 3.08 17.98
C VAL A 100 3.20 3.25 18.79
N TYR A 101 3.06 2.58 19.95
CA TYR A 101 1.91 2.71 20.83
C TYR A 101 1.76 4.12 21.39
N GLN A 102 2.86 4.73 21.81
CA GLN A 102 2.86 6.13 22.23
C GLN A 102 2.34 7.06 21.11
N LYS A 103 2.79 6.87 19.87
CA LYS A 103 2.31 7.66 18.73
C LYS A 103 0.82 7.42 18.44
N ILE A 104 0.36 6.18 18.52
CA ILE A 104 -1.06 5.86 18.33
C ILE A 104 -1.93 6.62 19.34
N ALA A 105 -1.55 6.61 20.62
CA ALA A 105 -2.27 7.32 21.68
C ALA A 105 -2.14 8.85 21.51
N GLN A 106 -0.93 9.36 21.35
CA GLN A 106 -0.63 10.79 21.28
C GLN A 106 -1.35 11.50 20.14
N TYR A 107 -1.31 10.90 18.94
CA TYR A 107 -1.87 11.50 17.72
C TYR A 107 -3.27 11.01 17.38
N GLN A 108 -3.86 10.16 18.24
CA GLN A 108 -5.18 9.56 18.00
C GLN A 108 -5.29 8.93 16.62
N ILE A 109 -4.31 8.09 16.28
CA ILE A 109 -4.21 7.45 14.95
C ILE A 109 -5.48 6.62 14.70
N THR A 110 -6.10 6.85 13.54
CA THR A 110 -7.36 6.22 13.15
C THR A 110 -7.18 5.12 12.10
N HIS A 111 -6.10 5.19 11.31
CA HIS A 111 -5.84 4.28 10.19
C HIS A 111 -4.40 3.78 10.23
N ILE A 112 -4.22 2.47 10.07
CA ILE A 112 -2.90 1.84 9.99
C ILE A 112 -2.90 0.94 8.76
N SER A 113 -1.93 1.13 7.86
CA SER A 113 -1.66 0.21 6.77
C SER A 113 -0.21 -0.25 6.89
N ALA A 114 0.00 -1.55 7.04
CA ALA A 114 1.30 -2.12 7.30
C ALA A 114 1.39 -3.59 6.85
N THR A 115 2.60 -4.16 6.88
CA THR A 115 2.77 -5.59 6.63
C THR A 115 2.28 -6.43 7.81
N PRO A 116 1.89 -7.69 7.62
CA PRO A 116 1.66 -8.65 8.70
C PRO A 116 2.80 -8.69 9.72
N THR A 117 4.05 -8.62 9.27
CA THR A 117 5.22 -8.56 10.16
C THR A 117 5.19 -7.36 11.09
N PHE A 118 4.81 -6.17 10.61
CA PHE A 118 4.66 -5.00 11.48
C PHE A 118 3.67 -5.27 12.63
N TYR A 119 2.50 -5.86 12.33
CA TYR A 119 1.51 -6.16 13.36
C TYR A 119 1.98 -7.25 14.33
N ARG A 120 2.75 -8.25 13.89
CA ARG A 120 3.38 -9.22 14.78
C ARG A 120 4.38 -8.57 15.73
N LEU A 121 5.12 -7.56 15.28
CA LEU A 121 6.06 -6.81 16.11
C LEU A 121 5.38 -5.92 17.17
N LEU A 122 4.07 -5.67 17.07
CA LEU A 122 3.30 -4.99 18.11
C LEU A 122 3.00 -5.91 19.31
N LEU A 123 3.26 -7.22 19.22
CA LEU A 123 3.06 -8.16 20.31
C LEU A 123 4.30 -8.27 21.22
N PRO A 124 4.13 -8.56 22.51
CA PRO A 124 2.87 -8.50 23.25
C PRO A 124 2.34 -7.07 23.41
N PHE A 125 1.04 -6.92 23.64
CA PHE A 125 0.41 -5.62 23.91
C PHE A 125 -0.08 -5.56 25.36
N GLU A 126 -0.17 -4.35 25.91
CA GLU A 126 -0.61 -4.09 27.29
C GLU A 126 -1.99 -3.42 27.31
N GLU A 127 -2.27 -2.57 26.31
CA GLU A 127 -3.48 -1.78 26.21
C GLU A 127 -4.16 -1.97 24.86
N SER A 128 -5.44 -1.61 24.79
CA SER A 128 -6.19 -1.55 23.54
C SER A 128 -6.39 -0.12 23.08
N TYR A 129 -6.46 0.05 21.75
CA TYR A 129 -6.53 1.36 21.09
C TYR A 129 -7.81 1.48 20.26
N PRO A 130 -8.96 1.77 20.88
CA PRO A 130 -10.27 1.78 20.22
C PRO A 130 -10.46 2.96 19.26
N MET A 131 -9.55 3.96 19.25
CA MET A 131 -9.56 5.06 18.27
C MET A 131 -9.17 4.58 16.86
N VAL A 132 -8.45 3.48 16.72
CA VAL A 132 -8.10 2.90 15.43
C VAL A 132 -9.35 2.29 14.79
N GLN A 133 -9.75 2.85 13.65
CA GLN A 133 -10.98 2.50 12.92
C GLN A 133 -10.71 1.52 11.77
N ARG A 134 -9.49 1.53 11.22
CA ARG A 134 -9.10 0.69 10.09
C ARG A 134 -7.68 0.19 10.21
N VAL A 135 -7.54 -1.10 9.98
CA VAL A 135 -6.27 -1.81 9.85
C VAL A 135 -6.24 -2.45 8.47
N THR A 136 -5.18 -2.20 7.71
CA THR A 136 -4.95 -2.84 6.40
C THR A 136 -3.65 -3.61 6.46
N LEU A 137 -3.70 -4.87 6.03
CA LEU A 137 -2.55 -5.74 5.85
C LEU A 137 -2.29 -5.92 4.36
N GLY A 138 -1.04 -6.07 3.97
CA GLY A 138 -0.68 -6.36 2.58
C GLY A 138 0.81 -6.67 2.41
N GLY A 139 1.16 -7.27 1.28
CA GLY A 139 2.54 -7.56 0.90
C GLY A 139 3.16 -8.81 1.53
N GLU A 140 2.47 -9.48 2.45
CA GLU A 140 2.93 -10.71 3.09
C GLU A 140 1.74 -11.61 3.45
N LYS A 141 1.99 -12.90 3.65
CA LYS A 141 0.97 -13.85 4.12
C LYS A 141 0.56 -13.55 5.56
N SER A 142 -0.74 -13.54 5.83
CA SER A 142 -1.35 -13.37 7.14
C SER A 142 -2.17 -14.60 7.53
N ASP A 143 -2.50 -14.71 8.81
CA ASP A 143 -3.21 -15.84 9.39
C ASP A 143 -4.27 -15.38 10.41
N ASN A 144 -5.19 -16.29 10.74
CA ASN A 144 -6.29 -16.02 11.67
C ASN A 144 -5.82 -15.63 13.09
N HIS A 145 -4.73 -16.21 13.56
CA HIS A 145 -4.17 -15.87 14.88
C HIS A 145 -3.71 -14.41 14.92
N LEU A 146 -3.10 -13.92 13.82
CA LEU A 146 -2.73 -12.50 13.71
C LEU A 146 -3.97 -11.60 13.74
N TYR A 147 -5.05 -11.97 13.03
CA TYR A 147 -6.29 -11.18 13.03
C TYR A 147 -6.93 -11.10 14.41
N GLU A 148 -6.93 -12.21 15.17
CA GLU A 148 -7.42 -12.20 16.56
C GLU A 148 -6.62 -11.27 17.46
N ASN A 149 -5.30 -11.27 17.34
CA ASN A 149 -4.45 -10.35 18.10
C ASN A 149 -4.68 -8.89 17.69
N ILE A 150 -4.78 -8.61 16.39
CA ILE A 150 -5.10 -7.27 15.91
C ILE A 150 -6.44 -6.79 16.48
N LYS A 151 -7.47 -7.64 16.53
CA LYS A 151 -8.78 -7.30 17.12
C LYS A 151 -8.69 -6.99 18.62
N LYS A 152 -7.80 -7.65 19.35
CA LYS A 152 -7.57 -7.35 20.76
C LYS A 152 -6.90 -5.99 20.96
N ILE A 153 -5.89 -5.67 20.12
CA ILE A 153 -5.19 -4.37 20.15
C ILE A 153 -6.10 -3.23 19.67
N PHE A 154 -6.84 -3.47 18.58
CA PHE A 154 -7.68 -2.48 17.89
C PHE A 154 -9.13 -2.95 17.78
N PRO A 155 -9.89 -2.98 18.90
CA PRO A 155 -11.18 -3.67 18.97
C PRO A 155 -12.27 -3.09 18.07
N LYS A 156 -12.16 -1.81 17.67
CA LYS A 156 -13.11 -1.15 16.76
C LYS A 156 -12.64 -1.11 15.31
N ALA A 157 -11.46 -1.64 15.02
CA ALA A 157 -10.91 -1.56 13.68
C ALA A 157 -11.58 -2.54 12.72
N LYS A 158 -11.95 -2.03 11.54
CA LYS A 158 -12.24 -2.90 10.39
C LYS A 158 -10.91 -3.38 9.81
N ILE A 159 -10.69 -4.69 9.81
CA ILE A 159 -9.50 -5.31 9.27
C ILE A 159 -9.74 -5.61 7.78
N ASN A 160 -8.79 -5.21 6.94
CA ASN A 160 -8.73 -5.60 5.53
C ASN A 160 -7.36 -6.24 5.25
N ASN A 161 -7.35 -7.31 4.48
CA ASN A 161 -6.14 -7.85 3.87
C ASN A 161 -6.20 -7.58 2.37
N VAL A 162 -5.12 -7.07 1.77
CA VAL A 162 -5.09 -6.68 0.36
C VAL A 162 -3.99 -7.44 -0.39
N TYR A 163 -4.35 -7.94 -1.56
CA TYR A 163 -3.37 -8.43 -2.51
C TYR A 163 -2.72 -7.24 -3.21
N ALA A 164 -1.42 -7.14 -3.06
CA ALA A 164 -0.64 -6.03 -3.58
C ALA A 164 0.79 -6.48 -3.91
N SER A 165 1.34 -5.95 -4.98
CA SER A 165 2.73 -6.17 -5.39
C SER A 165 3.40 -4.84 -5.77
N THR A 166 4.72 -4.84 -5.90
CA THR A 166 5.43 -3.66 -6.42
C THR A 166 5.10 -3.43 -7.89
N GLU A 167 4.83 -4.49 -8.63
CA GLU A 167 4.55 -4.46 -10.06
C GLU A 167 3.21 -3.79 -10.37
N ALA A 168 2.19 -4.03 -9.53
CA ALA A 168 0.81 -3.62 -9.80
C ALA A 168 0.19 -2.69 -8.73
N GLY A 169 0.83 -2.56 -7.56
CA GLY A 169 0.23 -1.90 -6.41
C GLY A 169 -0.91 -2.73 -5.81
N SER A 170 -1.80 -2.07 -5.07
CA SER A 170 -2.96 -2.72 -4.46
C SER A 170 -4.03 -3.04 -5.50
N LEU A 171 -4.45 -4.29 -5.60
CA LEU A 171 -5.39 -4.77 -6.61
C LEU A 171 -6.78 -5.10 -6.04
N PHE A 172 -6.85 -6.00 -5.08
CA PHE A 172 -8.11 -6.43 -4.47
C PHE A 172 -7.91 -6.85 -3.01
N ALA A 173 -9.03 -7.02 -2.30
CA ALA A 173 -9.02 -7.37 -0.88
C ALA A 173 -9.51 -8.79 -0.66
N ALA A 174 -9.07 -9.41 0.42
CA ALA A 174 -9.60 -10.67 0.87
C ALA A 174 -11.05 -10.53 1.36
N LYS A 175 -11.82 -11.57 1.16
CA LYS A 175 -13.15 -11.79 1.75
C LYS A 175 -13.08 -13.07 2.58
N GLY A 176 -13.05 -12.91 3.92
CA GLY A 176 -12.68 -14.00 4.80
C GLY A 176 -11.21 -14.37 4.64
N ASP A 177 -10.91 -15.64 4.48
CA ASP A 177 -9.55 -16.18 4.39
C ASP A 177 -9.00 -16.20 2.95
N CYS A 178 -9.84 -15.90 1.95
CA CYS A 178 -9.48 -15.98 0.54
C CYS A 178 -9.48 -14.60 -0.12
N PHE A 179 -8.54 -14.37 -1.03
CA PHE A 179 -8.59 -13.24 -1.93
C PHE A 179 -9.64 -13.50 -3.02
N GLN A 180 -10.46 -12.48 -3.29
CA GLN A 180 -11.49 -12.56 -4.31
C GLN A 180 -11.29 -11.45 -5.33
N ILE A 181 -11.08 -11.84 -6.59
CA ILE A 181 -11.02 -10.91 -7.71
C ILE A 181 -12.41 -10.31 -7.93
N PRO A 182 -12.59 -8.99 -7.89
CA PRO A 182 -13.88 -8.37 -8.16
C PRO A 182 -14.33 -8.59 -9.61
N GLU A 183 -15.61 -8.91 -9.83
CA GLU A 183 -16.19 -9.16 -11.17
C GLU A 183 -15.87 -8.05 -12.19
N LYS A 184 -15.92 -6.79 -11.76
CA LYS A 184 -15.66 -5.61 -12.60
C LYS A 184 -14.24 -5.51 -13.17
N ILE A 185 -13.30 -6.32 -12.69
CA ILE A 185 -11.91 -6.36 -13.16
C ILE A 185 -11.44 -7.79 -13.44
N CYS A 186 -12.36 -8.77 -13.47
CA CYS A 186 -11.97 -10.17 -13.65
C CYS A 186 -11.26 -10.42 -14.99
N GLU A 187 -11.62 -9.68 -16.05
CA GLU A 187 -10.95 -9.75 -17.34
C GLU A 187 -9.48 -9.29 -17.32
N LYS A 188 -9.02 -8.66 -16.24
CA LYS A 188 -7.63 -8.26 -16.04
C LYS A 188 -6.78 -9.37 -15.42
N PHE A 189 -7.36 -10.52 -15.15
CA PHE A 189 -6.66 -11.63 -14.53
C PHE A 189 -6.97 -12.93 -15.28
N THR A 190 -6.00 -13.81 -15.34
CA THR A 190 -6.20 -15.19 -15.82
C THR A 190 -5.33 -16.13 -15.00
N VAL A 191 -5.57 -17.41 -15.11
CA VAL A 191 -4.83 -18.47 -14.41
C VAL A 191 -4.29 -19.44 -15.43
N VAL A 192 -3.01 -19.73 -15.36
CA VAL A 192 -2.31 -20.71 -16.19
C VAL A 192 -1.43 -21.54 -15.28
N ASP A 193 -1.58 -22.86 -15.30
CA ASP A 193 -0.80 -23.81 -14.48
C ASP A 193 -0.79 -23.41 -12.98
N ASP A 194 -1.97 -23.06 -12.44
CA ASP A 194 -2.19 -22.59 -11.08
C ASP A 194 -1.50 -21.26 -10.74
N GLU A 195 -0.87 -20.59 -11.69
CA GLU A 195 -0.29 -19.26 -11.51
C GLU A 195 -1.29 -18.15 -11.87
N LEU A 196 -1.36 -17.12 -11.02
CA LEU A 196 -2.11 -15.89 -11.30
C LEU A 196 -1.36 -15.03 -12.30
N LEU A 197 -1.96 -14.75 -13.44
CA LEU A 197 -1.44 -13.80 -14.41
C LEU A 197 -2.23 -12.49 -14.37
N ILE A 198 -1.51 -11.37 -14.52
CA ILE A 198 -2.05 -10.01 -14.38
C ILE A 198 -1.92 -9.27 -15.71
N HIS A 199 -3.02 -8.70 -16.20
CA HIS A 199 -3.03 -7.95 -17.45
C HIS A 199 -2.11 -6.71 -17.36
N LYS A 200 -1.34 -6.46 -18.41
CA LYS A 200 -0.33 -5.37 -18.49
C LYS A 200 -0.87 -3.98 -18.16
N SER A 201 -2.17 -3.72 -18.35
CA SER A 201 -2.79 -2.41 -18.03
C SER A 201 -2.83 -2.10 -16.54
N LEU A 202 -2.59 -3.08 -15.67
CA LEU A 202 -2.53 -2.90 -14.22
C LEU A 202 -1.10 -2.73 -13.69
N LEU A 203 -0.09 -2.85 -14.55
CA LEU A 203 1.31 -2.91 -14.15
C LEU A 203 2.02 -1.56 -14.34
N GLY A 204 3.10 -1.37 -13.60
CA GLY A 204 4.16 -0.46 -14.00
C GLY A 204 4.93 -0.99 -15.21
N LYS A 205 6.02 -0.34 -15.57
CA LYS A 205 6.89 -0.74 -16.68
C LYS A 205 8.17 -1.36 -16.13
N SER A 206 8.59 -2.49 -16.71
CA SER A 206 9.87 -3.13 -16.39
C SER A 206 10.33 -4.01 -17.54
N ASP A 207 11.63 -4.02 -17.78
CA ASP A 207 12.25 -4.90 -18.80
C ASP A 207 12.37 -6.36 -18.28
N CYS A 208 12.12 -6.58 -16.97
CA CYS A 208 12.22 -7.90 -16.35
C CYS A 208 10.88 -8.66 -16.35
N PHE A 209 9.80 -8.08 -16.87
CA PHE A 209 8.51 -8.74 -16.88
C PHE A 209 8.45 -9.83 -17.94
N LYS A 210 7.93 -10.99 -17.54
CA LYS A 210 7.63 -12.09 -18.45
C LYS A 210 6.14 -12.06 -18.75
N PHE A 211 5.79 -12.07 -20.04
CA PHE A 211 4.41 -12.03 -20.48
C PHE A 211 4.06 -13.28 -21.29
N ASP A 212 2.81 -13.73 -21.10
CA ASP A 212 2.08 -14.56 -22.05
C ASP A 212 0.99 -13.69 -22.67
N GLY A 213 1.17 -13.34 -23.96
CA GLY A 213 0.33 -12.34 -24.61
C GLY A 213 0.34 -11.00 -23.87
N ASP A 214 -0.81 -10.60 -23.36
CA ASP A 214 -0.99 -9.36 -22.60
C ASP A 214 -0.94 -9.55 -21.08
N TYR A 215 -0.65 -10.77 -20.60
CA TYR A 215 -0.67 -11.12 -19.18
C TYR A 215 0.72 -11.39 -18.63
N TYR A 216 1.02 -10.78 -17.52
CA TYR A 216 2.27 -10.90 -16.77
C TYR A 216 2.22 -12.08 -15.80
N HIS A 217 3.26 -12.90 -15.80
CA HIS A 217 3.48 -13.96 -14.83
C HIS A 217 3.82 -13.37 -13.46
N SER A 218 2.87 -13.42 -12.53
CA SER A 218 3.06 -12.83 -11.19
C SER A 218 4.01 -13.63 -10.31
N GLY A 219 4.12 -14.93 -10.54
CA GLY A 219 4.80 -15.89 -9.67
C GLY A 219 3.97 -16.32 -8.46
N ASP A 220 2.74 -15.82 -8.32
CA ASP A 220 1.85 -16.17 -7.22
C ASP A 220 0.94 -17.34 -7.63
N LEU A 221 1.01 -18.42 -6.85
CA LEU A 221 0.17 -19.60 -7.05
C LEU A 221 -1.18 -19.42 -6.36
N ILE A 222 -2.23 -19.94 -6.98
CA ILE A 222 -3.59 -19.96 -6.44
C ILE A 222 -4.01 -21.40 -6.20
N GLU A 223 -4.87 -21.58 -5.20
CA GLU A 223 -5.52 -22.85 -4.85
C GLU A 223 -6.99 -22.82 -5.23
#